data_e776fcd437fac9e04d8d03c16001bb56
#
_entry.id   e776fcd437fac9e04d8d03c16001bb56
#
_cell.length_a   1.000
_cell.length_b   1.000
_cell.length_c   1.000
_cell.angle_alpha   90.00
_cell.angle_beta   90.00
_cell.angle_gamma   90.00
#
_symmetry.space_group_name_H-M   'P 1'
#
loop_
_entity.id
_entity.type
_entity.pdbx_description
1 polymer ?
#
loop_
_entity_poly.entity_id
_entity_poly.type
_entity_poly.pdbx_seq_one_letter_code
_entity_poly.pdbx_strand_id
1 'polypeptide(L)'
;MVNFVDSFYGLNDLGLLTLNFVNSRFIPSVQPRGSFHGGERMKGFPCYETDDIPKDMLNILNKTFEAKTNLKILDSKSFFRKTKKEELKQSPCYGQYRAHTDASTYDIAGVIYFNSNTLDDGTRFYKTDQCYEPTAIIGASVNRCIFYSTETWHCPPMEQTVDERWTQPFFLIIKEETYKKYKESNET
;
A
#
# COMPACT_ATOMS: atom_id res chain seq x y z
N MET A 1 -6.68 7.59 -10.61
CA MET A 1 -5.46 7.09 -11.32
C MET A 1 -4.87 5.95 -10.50
N VAL A 2 -4.57 4.82 -11.14
CA VAL A 2 -3.93 3.65 -10.51
C VAL A 2 -2.78 3.20 -11.41
N ASN A 3 -1.59 3.04 -10.86
CA ASN A 3 -0.37 2.67 -11.58
C ASN A 3 0.39 1.59 -10.84
N PHE A 4 1.26 0.87 -11.55
CA PHE A 4 2.20 -0.05 -10.92
C PHE A 4 3.56 -0.07 -11.65
N VAL A 5 4.59 -0.47 -10.91
CA VAL A 5 5.95 -0.64 -11.39
C VAL A 5 6.48 -1.98 -10.87
N ASP A 6 6.83 -2.88 -11.78
CA ASP A 6 7.54 -4.12 -11.45
C ASP A 6 9.03 -3.88 -11.25
N SER A 7 9.68 -4.75 -10.49
CA SER A 7 11.10 -4.61 -10.16
C SER A 7 11.44 -3.20 -9.63
N PHE A 8 10.65 -2.76 -8.66
CA PHE A 8 10.70 -1.39 -8.15
C PHE A 8 12.06 -1.08 -7.54
N TYR A 9 12.51 -1.86 -6.57
CA TYR A 9 13.84 -1.73 -5.97
C TYR A 9 14.90 -2.51 -6.76
N GLY A 10 16.13 -2.02 -6.76
CA GLY A 10 17.29 -2.81 -7.12
C GLY A 10 17.47 -3.98 -6.14
N LEU A 11 18.19 -5.04 -6.57
CA LEU A 11 18.33 -6.26 -5.76
C LEU A 11 18.97 -6.00 -4.38
N ASN A 12 19.96 -5.11 -4.32
CA ASN A 12 20.63 -4.77 -3.05
C ASN A 12 19.67 -4.05 -2.10
N ASP A 13 18.90 -3.08 -2.60
CA ASP A 13 17.93 -2.33 -1.80
C ASP A 13 16.78 -3.22 -1.34
N LEU A 14 16.28 -4.09 -2.22
CA LEU A 14 15.26 -5.08 -1.87
C LEU A 14 15.75 -6.02 -0.77
N GLY A 15 16.99 -6.51 -0.87
CA GLY A 15 17.60 -7.37 0.14
C GLY A 15 17.73 -6.65 1.49
N LEU A 16 18.17 -5.39 1.49
CA LEU A 16 18.29 -4.57 2.69
C LEU A 16 16.93 -4.30 3.34
N LEU A 17 15.92 -3.94 2.55
CA LEU A 17 14.56 -3.70 3.04
C LEU A 17 13.91 -4.98 3.57
N THR A 18 14.09 -6.11 2.90
CA THR A 18 13.60 -7.41 3.36
C THR A 18 14.26 -7.81 4.70
N LEU A 19 15.56 -7.61 4.83
CA LEU A 19 16.26 -7.90 6.08
C LEU A 19 15.75 -7.01 7.22
N ASN A 20 15.53 -5.72 6.97
CA ASN A 20 14.93 -4.82 7.94
C ASN A 20 13.50 -5.24 8.30
N PHE A 21 12.69 -5.64 7.31
CA PHE A 21 11.35 -6.17 7.55
C PHE A 21 11.38 -7.34 8.54
N VAL A 22 12.21 -8.35 8.28
CA VAL A 22 12.30 -9.56 9.13
C VAL A 22 12.75 -9.24 10.55
N ASN A 23 13.65 -8.26 10.72
CA ASN A 23 14.19 -7.87 12.02
C ASN A 23 13.37 -6.78 12.74
N SER A 24 12.32 -6.27 12.11
CA SER A 24 11.49 -5.22 12.70
C SER A 24 10.57 -5.74 13.79
N ARG A 25 10.33 -4.89 14.79
CA ARG A 25 9.32 -5.14 15.81
C ARG A 25 7.94 -4.77 15.28
N PHE A 26 7.08 -5.75 15.12
CA PHE A 26 5.69 -5.58 14.73
C PHE A 26 4.78 -5.48 15.96
N ILE A 27 3.86 -4.53 15.94
CA ILE A 27 2.81 -4.37 16.95
C ILE A 27 1.45 -4.55 16.28
N PRO A 28 0.45 -5.13 16.96
CA PRO A 28 -0.90 -5.18 16.44
C PRO A 28 -1.39 -3.77 16.08
N SER A 29 -1.91 -3.59 14.89
CA SER A 29 -2.55 -2.33 14.51
C SER A 29 -3.91 -2.25 15.19
N VAL A 30 -4.00 -1.48 16.27
CA VAL A 30 -5.21 -1.35 17.10
C VAL A 30 -6.21 -0.38 16.50
N GLN A 31 -5.77 0.41 15.52
CA GLN A 31 -6.62 1.40 14.85
C GLN A 31 -6.25 1.52 13.38
N PRO A 32 -7.24 1.72 12.50
CA PRO A 32 -6.97 2.14 11.15
C PRO A 32 -6.29 3.51 11.23
N ARG A 33 -5.00 3.58 10.90
CA ARG A 33 -4.31 4.85 10.76
C ARG A 33 -4.95 5.58 9.58
N GLY A 34 -5.88 6.49 9.87
CA GLY A 34 -6.18 7.57 8.97
C GLY A 34 -7.32 7.45 7.97
N SER A 35 -8.27 6.54 8.07
CA SER A 35 -9.48 6.66 7.24
C SER A 35 -10.55 7.50 7.93
N PHE A 36 -10.61 8.76 7.58
CA PHE A 36 -11.63 9.67 8.10
C PHE A 36 -13.07 9.29 7.69
N HIS A 37 -13.26 8.52 6.64
CA HIS A 37 -14.58 8.12 6.13
C HIS A 37 -14.97 6.66 6.40
N GLY A 38 -14.09 5.86 6.99
CA GLY A 38 -14.32 4.44 7.22
C GLY A 38 -14.22 3.97 8.68
N GLY A 39 -14.23 4.89 9.65
CA GLY A 39 -13.84 4.66 11.04
C GLY A 39 -14.45 3.45 11.73
N GLU A 40 -15.66 3.01 11.39
CA GLU A 40 -16.26 1.78 11.92
C GLU A 40 -15.99 0.54 11.05
N ARG A 41 -15.77 0.74 9.74
CA ARG A 41 -15.65 -0.35 8.77
C ARG A 41 -14.29 -1.06 8.80
N MET A 42 -13.27 -0.38 9.33
CA MET A 42 -11.90 -0.90 9.44
C MET A 42 -11.58 -1.46 10.84
N LYS A 43 -12.49 -1.31 11.80
CA LYS A 43 -12.31 -1.89 13.13
C LYS A 43 -12.19 -3.40 13.01
N GLY A 44 -11.05 -3.91 13.47
CA GLY A 44 -10.82 -5.36 13.53
C GLY A 44 -10.12 -5.97 12.33
N PHE A 45 -9.60 -5.17 11.38
CA PHE A 45 -8.70 -5.73 10.35
C PHE A 45 -7.39 -6.17 11.02
N PRO A 46 -7.10 -7.47 11.05
CA PRO A 46 -5.97 -8.00 11.79
C PRO A 46 -4.68 -7.79 11.00
N CYS A 47 -3.98 -6.73 11.30
CA CYS A 47 -2.65 -6.52 10.76
C CYS A 47 -1.66 -6.11 11.85
N TYR A 48 -0.39 -6.32 11.58
CA TYR A 48 0.72 -5.91 12.41
C TYR A 48 1.54 -4.88 11.64
N GLU A 49 1.89 -3.80 12.28
CA GLU A 49 2.62 -2.70 11.68
C GLU A 49 3.86 -2.37 12.51
N THR A 50 4.88 -1.87 11.84
CA THR A 50 6.01 -1.24 12.51
C THR A 50 5.69 0.24 12.78
N ASP A 51 6.54 0.90 13.56
CA ASP A 51 6.69 2.35 13.46
C ASP A 51 7.17 2.74 12.06
N ASP A 52 7.31 4.04 11.81
CA ASP A 52 7.85 4.53 10.54
C ASP A 52 9.23 3.90 10.29
N ILE A 53 9.48 3.52 9.05
CA ILE A 53 10.78 2.94 8.68
C ILE A 53 11.93 3.93 8.90
N PRO A 54 13.16 3.46 9.14
CA PRO A 54 14.33 4.32 9.29
C PRO A 54 14.52 5.30 8.11
N LYS A 55 15.09 6.48 8.38
CA LYS A 55 15.25 7.54 7.36
C LYS A 55 16.06 7.11 6.13
N ASP A 56 17.06 6.28 6.30
CA ASP A 56 17.86 5.73 5.19
C ASP A 56 17.01 4.83 4.27
N MET A 57 16.12 4.01 4.86
CA MET A 57 15.15 3.19 4.12
C MET A 57 14.10 4.06 3.39
N LEU A 58 13.62 5.11 4.07
CA LEU A 58 12.71 6.07 3.46
C LEU A 58 13.37 6.82 2.29
N ASN A 59 14.65 7.15 2.41
CA ASN A 59 15.43 7.75 1.32
C ASN A 59 15.59 6.81 0.11
N ILE A 60 15.75 5.51 0.34
CA ILE A 60 15.77 4.52 -0.74
C ILE A 60 14.43 4.51 -1.48
N LEU A 61 13.31 4.45 -0.74
CA LEU A 61 11.97 4.53 -1.31
C LEU A 61 11.82 5.79 -2.19
N ASN A 62 12.11 6.96 -1.61
CA ASN A 62 11.92 8.24 -2.28
C ASN A 62 12.73 8.35 -3.57
N LYS A 63 14.03 8.07 -3.51
CA LYS A 63 14.91 8.09 -4.68
C LYS A 63 14.44 7.14 -5.78
N THR A 64 14.05 5.93 -5.39
CA THR A 64 13.57 4.93 -6.34
C THR A 64 12.26 5.38 -6.97
N PHE A 65 11.31 5.88 -6.17
CA PHE A 65 10.02 6.35 -6.67
C PHE A 65 10.20 7.54 -7.63
N GLU A 66 11.00 8.54 -7.26
CA GLU A 66 11.31 9.68 -8.13
C GLU A 66 11.96 9.26 -9.45
N ALA A 67 12.91 8.32 -9.39
CA ALA A 67 13.59 7.81 -10.59
C ALA A 67 12.66 7.03 -11.53
N LYS A 68 11.68 6.31 -10.99
CA LYS A 68 10.74 5.48 -11.77
C LYS A 68 9.54 6.26 -12.32
N THR A 69 9.16 7.36 -11.66
CA THR A 69 7.91 8.08 -11.98
C THR A 69 8.12 9.51 -12.48
N ASN A 70 9.31 10.08 -12.31
CA ASN A 70 9.63 11.51 -12.49
C ASN A 70 8.83 12.46 -11.58
N LEU A 71 8.08 11.95 -10.62
CA LEU A 71 7.43 12.75 -9.59
C LEU A 71 8.44 13.19 -8.54
N LYS A 72 8.33 14.43 -8.05
CA LYS A 72 9.21 14.98 -7.00
C LYS A 72 8.50 14.97 -5.67
N ILE A 73 9.10 14.31 -4.69
CA ILE A 73 8.56 14.11 -3.35
C ILE A 73 8.95 15.30 -2.45
N LEU A 74 7.97 15.89 -1.76
CA LEU A 74 8.17 16.91 -0.74
C LEU A 74 8.21 16.31 0.66
N ASP A 75 7.33 15.34 0.93
CA ASP A 75 7.26 14.63 2.20
C ASP A 75 6.79 13.20 1.97
N SER A 76 7.17 12.30 2.87
CA SER A 76 6.86 10.89 2.76
C SER A 76 6.79 10.20 4.10
N LYS A 77 5.93 9.18 4.15
CA LYS A 77 5.77 8.27 5.27
C LYS A 77 5.68 6.83 4.76
N SER A 78 6.32 5.92 5.46
CA SER A 78 6.23 4.49 5.14
C SER A 78 6.48 3.65 6.38
N PHE A 79 5.89 2.46 6.39
CA PHE A 79 6.06 1.46 7.45
C PHE A 79 5.96 0.06 6.85
N PHE A 80 6.34 -0.97 7.60
CA PHE A 80 6.10 -2.35 7.19
C PHE A 80 4.80 -2.86 7.79
N ARG A 81 4.09 -3.68 7.00
CA ARG A 81 2.83 -4.31 7.41
C ARG A 81 2.87 -5.81 7.15
N LYS A 82 2.39 -6.57 8.12
CA LYS A 82 2.21 -8.00 8.05
C LYS A 82 0.76 -8.36 8.35
N THR A 83 0.15 -9.20 7.52
CA THR A 83 -1.20 -9.74 7.71
C THR A 83 -1.12 -11.26 7.72
N LYS A 84 -1.70 -11.90 8.73
CA LYS A 84 -1.72 -13.35 8.86
C LYS A 84 -3.05 -13.92 8.36
N LYS A 85 -2.98 -14.93 7.51
CA LYS A 85 -4.13 -15.57 6.88
C LYS A 85 -5.16 -16.09 7.87
N GLU A 86 -4.72 -16.81 8.89
CA GLU A 86 -5.62 -17.41 9.87
C GLU A 86 -6.29 -16.35 10.75
N GLU A 87 -5.59 -15.30 11.12
CA GLU A 87 -6.18 -14.19 11.87
C GLU A 87 -7.19 -13.40 11.03
N LEU A 88 -6.90 -13.23 9.74
CA LEU A 88 -7.83 -12.61 8.79
C LEU A 88 -9.14 -13.40 8.69
N LYS A 89 -9.07 -14.73 8.55
CA LYS A 89 -10.24 -15.61 8.49
C LYS A 89 -11.11 -15.58 9.76
N GLN A 90 -10.48 -15.40 10.92
CA GLN A 90 -11.17 -15.33 12.22
C GLN A 90 -11.68 -13.92 12.55
N SER A 91 -11.34 -12.92 11.75
CA SER A 91 -11.74 -11.54 11.99
C SER A 91 -13.24 -11.34 11.76
N PRO A 92 -13.91 -10.57 12.63
CA PRO A 92 -15.31 -10.18 12.40
C PRO A 92 -15.54 -9.42 11.08
N CYS A 93 -14.48 -8.80 10.53
CA CYS A 93 -14.57 -8.09 9.25
C CYS A 93 -14.31 -8.98 8.04
N TYR A 94 -14.02 -10.28 8.22
CA TYR A 94 -13.82 -11.21 7.11
C TYR A 94 -15.09 -11.28 6.22
N GLY A 95 -14.90 -11.06 4.94
CA GLY A 95 -16.03 -10.97 3.99
C GLY A 95 -16.85 -9.67 4.06
N GLN A 96 -16.63 -8.82 5.06
CA GLN A 96 -17.36 -7.55 5.24
C GLN A 96 -16.50 -6.32 4.96
N TYR A 97 -15.21 -6.53 4.67
CA TYR A 97 -14.28 -5.46 4.41
C TYR A 97 -14.65 -4.74 3.12
N ARG A 98 -14.96 -3.45 3.24
CA ARG A 98 -15.34 -2.62 2.09
C ARG A 98 -14.19 -1.73 1.66
N ALA A 99 -14.27 -1.31 0.40
CA ALA A 99 -13.36 -0.32 -0.14
C ALA A 99 -13.36 0.96 0.72
N HIS A 100 -12.21 1.57 0.84
CA HIS A 100 -11.98 2.84 1.53
C HIS A 100 -11.06 3.72 0.68
N THR A 101 -11.00 4.99 1.05
CA THR A 101 -9.98 5.92 0.57
C THR A 101 -8.99 6.17 1.70
N ASP A 102 -7.77 6.50 1.35
CA ASP A 102 -6.74 6.90 2.31
C ASP A 102 -6.82 8.40 2.64
N ALA A 103 -8.03 9.01 2.53
CA ALA A 103 -8.25 10.45 2.67
C ALA A 103 -7.34 11.07 3.73
N SER A 104 -6.31 11.76 3.29
CA SER A 104 -5.23 12.24 4.13
C SER A 104 -4.66 13.55 3.56
N THR A 105 -3.67 14.10 4.24
CA THR A 105 -2.89 15.22 3.73
C THR A 105 -1.91 14.85 2.62
N TYR A 106 -1.81 13.56 2.28
CA TYR A 106 -0.94 13.05 1.22
C TYR A 106 -1.67 12.97 -0.12
N ASP A 107 -0.93 13.12 -1.22
CA ASP A 107 -1.47 13.08 -2.59
C ASP A 107 -1.55 11.65 -3.14
N ILE A 108 -0.54 10.86 -2.82
CA ILE A 108 -0.38 9.49 -3.30
C ILE A 108 -0.27 8.53 -2.12
N ALA A 109 -0.98 7.42 -2.22
CA ALA A 109 -0.79 6.24 -1.41
C ALA A 109 -0.27 5.09 -2.29
N GLY A 110 0.42 4.14 -1.68
CA GLY A 110 0.87 2.98 -2.41
C GLY A 110 1.30 1.83 -1.51
N VAL A 111 1.61 0.71 -2.15
CA VAL A 111 2.06 -0.51 -1.47
C VAL A 111 3.10 -1.24 -2.30
N ILE A 112 4.14 -1.74 -1.63
CA ILE A 112 5.15 -2.60 -2.22
C ILE A 112 5.02 -3.99 -1.60
N TYR A 113 5.09 -5.04 -2.42
CA TYR A 113 4.94 -6.43 -1.99
C TYR A 113 6.30 -7.11 -1.86
N PHE A 114 6.46 -7.94 -0.81
CA PHE A 114 7.73 -8.62 -0.53
C PHE A 114 7.70 -10.13 -0.73
N ASN A 115 6.54 -10.78 -0.62
CA ASN A 115 6.51 -12.25 -0.52
C ASN A 115 5.30 -12.93 -1.18
N SER A 116 4.60 -12.26 -2.08
CA SER A 116 3.47 -12.86 -2.81
C SER A 116 3.58 -12.62 -4.31
N ASN A 117 3.13 -13.58 -5.13
CA ASN A 117 3.10 -13.53 -6.58
C ASN A 117 1.75 -14.01 -7.11
N THR A 118 0.64 -13.57 -6.53
CA THR A 118 -0.70 -13.96 -6.96
C THR A 118 -1.62 -12.77 -7.17
N LEU A 119 -2.63 -12.96 -8.02
CA LEU A 119 -3.68 -11.96 -8.21
C LEU A 119 -4.47 -11.74 -6.91
N ASP A 120 -4.72 -12.81 -6.18
CA ASP A 120 -5.58 -12.79 -4.99
C ASP A 120 -4.97 -12.00 -3.83
N ASP A 121 -3.64 -11.97 -3.70
CA ASP A 121 -2.94 -11.20 -2.66
C ASP A 121 -2.72 -9.72 -3.01
N GLY A 122 -3.22 -9.28 -4.16
CA GLY A 122 -3.05 -7.93 -4.67
C GLY A 122 -3.95 -6.88 -4.02
N THR A 123 -4.08 -5.74 -4.67
CA THR A 123 -4.97 -4.64 -4.28
C THR A 123 -6.15 -4.56 -5.25
N ARG A 124 -7.34 -4.42 -4.70
CA ARG A 124 -8.59 -4.26 -5.45
C ARG A 124 -9.01 -2.79 -5.45
N PHE A 125 -9.44 -2.30 -6.59
CA PHE A 125 -9.89 -0.92 -6.79
C PHE A 125 -11.36 -0.90 -7.15
N TYR A 126 -12.07 0.13 -6.67
CA TYR A 126 -13.50 0.24 -6.79
C TYR A 126 -13.90 1.62 -7.30
N LYS A 127 -15.10 1.74 -7.86
CA LYS A 127 -15.64 3.03 -8.26
C LYS A 127 -16.13 3.87 -7.07
N THR A 128 -16.72 3.19 -6.09
CA THR A 128 -17.23 3.81 -4.84
C THR A 128 -17.14 2.81 -3.69
N ASP A 129 -17.41 3.27 -2.47
CA ASP A 129 -17.50 2.43 -1.26
C ASP A 129 -18.67 1.44 -1.28
N GLN A 130 -19.65 1.66 -2.14
CA GLN A 130 -20.84 0.81 -2.27
C GLN A 130 -20.69 -0.29 -3.32
N CYS A 131 -19.64 -0.26 -4.12
CA CYS A 131 -19.38 -1.29 -5.10
C CYS A 131 -18.85 -2.56 -4.41
N TYR A 132 -19.46 -3.69 -4.72
CA TYR A 132 -19.01 -5.01 -4.24
C TYR A 132 -18.00 -5.64 -5.21
N GLU A 133 -18.09 -5.30 -6.48
CA GLU A 133 -17.18 -5.81 -7.50
C GLU A 133 -16.07 -4.79 -7.79
N PRO A 134 -14.81 -5.20 -7.80
CA PRO A 134 -13.71 -4.32 -8.14
C PRO A 134 -13.76 -3.95 -9.62
N THR A 135 -13.45 -2.70 -9.94
CA THR A 135 -13.27 -2.23 -11.32
C THR A 135 -11.90 -2.64 -11.86
N ALA A 136 -10.93 -2.86 -10.99
CA ALA A 136 -9.61 -3.37 -11.33
C ALA A 136 -9.02 -4.15 -10.15
N ILE A 137 -8.18 -5.14 -10.48
CA ILE A 137 -7.36 -5.87 -9.52
C ILE A 137 -5.93 -5.83 -10.05
N ILE A 138 -5.00 -5.33 -9.22
CA ILE A 138 -3.58 -5.44 -9.52
C ILE A 138 -3.00 -6.46 -8.57
N GLY A 139 -2.57 -7.60 -9.12
CA GLY A 139 -2.03 -8.72 -8.35
C GLY A 139 -0.75 -8.37 -7.62
N ALA A 140 -0.50 -9.04 -6.51
CA ALA A 140 0.79 -8.99 -5.85
C ALA A 140 1.85 -9.66 -6.73
N SER A 141 3.03 -9.06 -6.75
CA SER A 141 4.27 -9.66 -7.26
C SER A 141 5.41 -9.16 -6.39
N VAL A 142 6.35 -10.02 -6.06
CA VAL A 142 7.52 -9.61 -5.26
C VAL A 142 8.20 -8.42 -5.95
N ASN A 143 8.46 -7.38 -5.17
CA ASN A 143 9.05 -6.13 -5.66
C ASN A 143 8.18 -5.34 -6.67
N ARG A 144 6.87 -5.56 -6.67
CA ARG A 144 5.91 -4.70 -7.36
C ARG A 144 5.49 -3.56 -6.44
N CYS A 145 5.56 -2.35 -6.95
CA CYS A 145 5.01 -1.16 -6.34
C CYS A 145 3.70 -0.80 -7.04
N ILE A 146 2.62 -0.70 -6.29
CA ILE A 146 1.33 -0.14 -6.76
C ILE A 146 1.19 1.23 -6.10
N PHE A 147 0.75 2.24 -6.85
CA PHE A 147 0.48 3.56 -6.30
C PHE A 147 -0.72 4.22 -6.99
N TYR A 148 -1.43 5.05 -6.23
CA TYR A 148 -2.69 5.66 -6.62
C TYR A 148 -2.94 6.95 -5.84
N SER A 149 -3.86 7.80 -6.32
CA SER A 149 -4.34 8.95 -5.54
C SER A 149 -4.99 8.48 -4.24
N THR A 150 -4.75 9.18 -3.15
CA THR A 150 -5.35 8.87 -1.84
C THR A 150 -6.88 8.90 -1.83
N GLU A 151 -7.49 9.54 -2.83
CA GLU A 151 -8.95 9.55 -3.04
C GLU A 151 -9.49 8.28 -3.74
N THR A 152 -8.60 7.39 -4.21
CA THR A 152 -9.00 6.18 -4.92
C THR A 152 -9.56 5.13 -3.97
N TRP A 153 -10.79 4.67 -4.25
CA TRP A 153 -11.43 3.60 -3.50
C TRP A 153 -10.70 2.28 -3.71
N HIS A 154 -10.22 1.67 -2.65
CA HIS A 154 -9.46 0.42 -2.72
C HIS A 154 -9.63 -0.42 -1.45
N CYS A 155 -9.26 -1.69 -1.53
CA CYS A 155 -9.06 -2.53 -0.36
C CYS A 155 -7.96 -3.58 -0.59
N PRO A 156 -7.34 -4.08 0.50
CA PRO A 156 -6.51 -5.27 0.45
C PRO A 156 -7.36 -6.51 0.12
N PRO A 157 -6.76 -7.65 -0.20
CA PRO A 157 -7.49 -8.88 -0.44
C PRO A 157 -8.25 -9.33 0.80
N MET A 158 -9.46 -9.83 0.59
CA MET A 158 -10.28 -10.46 1.65
C MET A 158 -9.82 -11.88 1.95
N GLU A 159 -9.26 -12.53 0.95
CA GLU A 159 -8.64 -13.85 1.03
C GLU A 159 -7.20 -13.71 0.59
N GLN A 160 -6.28 -14.17 1.43
CA GLN A 160 -4.86 -14.20 1.06
C GLN A 160 -4.41 -15.65 0.87
N THR A 161 -3.52 -15.85 -0.10
CA THR A 161 -3.02 -17.17 -0.47
C THR A 161 -1.84 -17.58 0.39
N VAL A 162 -0.96 -16.63 0.73
CA VAL A 162 0.19 -16.87 1.61
C VAL A 162 -0.19 -16.82 3.08
N ASP A 163 0.51 -17.56 3.92
CA ASP A 163 0.24 -17.60 5.37
C ASP A 163 0.48 -16.24 6.04
N GLU A 164 1.52 -15.54 5.65
CA GLU A 164 1.78 -14.16 6.02
C GLU A 164 2.00 -13.31 4.77
N ARG A 165 1.24 -12.24 4.60
CA ARG A 165 1.41 -11.27 3.51
C ARG A 165 2.23 -10.09 4.03
N TRP A 166 3.36 -9.83 3.39
CA TRP A 166 4.31 -8.79 3.75
C TRP A 166 4.25 -7.64 2.75
N THR A 167 4.02 -6.44 3.28
CA THR A 167 3.90 -5.24 2.44
C THR A 167 4.58 -4.05 3.09
N GLN A 168 4.92 -3.07 2.27
CA GLN A 168 5.38 -1.75 2.67
C GLN A 168 4.38 -0.71 2.15
N PRO A 169 3.38 -0.31 2.94
CA PRO A 169 2.56 0.87 2.64
C PRO A 169 3.39 2.14 2.68
N PHE A 170 3.06 3.10 1.82
CA PHE A 170 3.68 4.41 1.82
C PHE A 170 2.70 5.50 1.40
N PHE A 171 2.99 6.74 1.81
CA PHE A 171 2.21 7.94 1.54
C PHE A 171 3.16 9.05 1.14
N LEU A 172 2.82 9.83 0.10
CA LEU A 172 3.69 10.85 -0.47
C LEU A 172 2.94 12.17 -0.66
N ILE A 173 3.61 13.28 -0.30
CA ILE A 173 3.25 14.63 -0.78
C ILE A 173 4.14 14.92 -1.99
N ILE A 174 3.53 15.27 -3.10
CA ILE A 174 4.19 15.45 -4.38
C ILE A 174 4.28 16.93 -4.73
N LYS A 175 5.40 17.35 -5.31
CA LYS A 175 5.54 18.72 -5.82
C LYS A 175 4.50 18.99 -6.92
N GLU A 176 3.66 19.99 -6.73
CA GLU A 176 2.47 20.29 -7.55
C GLU A 176 2.77 20.32 -9.05
N GLU A 177 3.87 20.98 -9.46
CA GLU A 177 4.25 21.10 -10.87
C GLU A 177 4.50 19.73 -11.54
N THR A 178 5.11 18.79 -10.80
CA THR A 178 5.39 17.43 -11.33
C THR A 178 4.12 16.59 -11.32
N TYR A 179 3.24 16.78 -10.34
CA TYR A 179 1.98 16.06 -10.24
C TYR A 179 0.98 16.47 -11.33
N LYS A 180 0.89 17.76 -11.68
CA LYS A 180 0.07 18.24 -12.80
C LYS A 180 0.52 17.62 -14.13
N LYS A 181 1.81 17.70 -14.46
CA LYS A 181 2.36 17.09 -15.68
C LYS A 181 2.10 15.59 -15.76
N TYR A 182 2.19 14.90 -14.64
CA TYR A 182 1.95 13.47 -14.56
C TYR A 182 0.48 13.14 -14.82
N LYS A 183 -0.47 13.90 -14.26
CA LYS A 183 -1.91 13.72 -14.53
C LYS A 183 -2.22 13.94 -16.01
N GLU A 184 -1.78 15.05 -16.58
CA GLU A 184 -1.99 15.40 -18.00
C GLU A 184 -1.48 14.32 -18.96
N SER A 185 -0.34 13.67 -18.65
CA SER A 185 0.24 12.62 -19.49
C SER A 185 -0.46 11.25 -19.37
N ASN A 186 -1.33 11.05 -18.38
CA ASN A 186 -2.02 9.77 -18.13
C ASN A 186 -3.55 9.85 -18.28
N GLU A 187 -4.10 11.02 -18.67
CA GLU A 187 -5.53 11.22 -18.97
C GLU A 187 -5.85 11.15 -20.48
N THR A 188 -4.84 10.93 -21.32
CA THR A 188 -4.95 10.67 -22.76
C THR A 188 -4.94 9.17 -23.05
#